data_c6564658b5c05d5f497bb21474d7fbdc
#
_entry.id   c6564658b5c05d5f497bb21474d7fbdc
#
_cell.length_a   1.000
_cell.length_b   1.000
_cell.length_c   1.000
_cell.angle_alpha   90.00
_cell.angle_beta   90.00
_cell.angle_gamma   90.00
#
_symmetry.space_group_name_H-M   'P 1'
#
loop_
_entity.id
_entity.type
_entity.pdbx_description
1 polymer ?
#
loop_
_entity_poly.entity_id
_entity_poly.type
_entity_poly.pdbx_seq_one_letter_code
_entity_poly.pdbx_strand_id
1 'polypeptide(L)'
;CKRDILFRRGTQIQAGDSLGAACYKRLIPAAKAKAVNHTRDIPQTFWRDDRLPWLELRSTWRSRQAYKRHSHPQLSVGAIIEGETRCLCAGQEYLLQPGDLIVIPPHAPHSCNPLHDRPRSYHMLYLDATWCRAQRPDIPPGASITSPQPLLRDSPLFASFQQVVALMNRGSLEQLPARLAQL
;
A
#
# COMPACT_ATOMS: atom_id res chain seq x y z
N CYS A 1 11.48 7.27 27.55
CA CYS A 1 12.80 7.66 27.08
C CYS A 1 12.74 7.80 25.57
N LYS A 2 12.94 9.01 25.12
CA LYS A 2 12.98 9.45 23.72
C LYS A 2 14.02 8.64 22.94
N ARG A 3 13.70 8.19 21.74
CA ARG A 3 14.66 7.99 20.67
C ARG A 3 14.15 8.66 19.42
N ASP A 4 14.84 9.73 19.17
CA ASP A 4 14.78 10.68 18.12
C ASP A 4 15.06 10.02 16.77
N ILE A 5 14.20 10.36 15.81
CA ILE A 5 14.51 10.22 14.39
C ILE A 5 15.65 11.20 14.10
N LEU A 6 16.84 10.68 13.90
CA LEU A 6 18.02 11.42 13.51
C LEU A 6 17.88 11.97 12.09
N PHE A 7 17.67 13.27 12.02
CA PHE A 7 17.95 14.09 10.85
C PHE A 7 19.43 13.93 10.43
N ARG A 8 19.67 13.44 9.23
CA ARG A 8 20.92 13.72 8.52
C ARG A 8 20.66 14.68 7.40
N ARG A 9 21.32 15.83 7.50
CA ARG A 9 21.40 16.89 6.50
C ARG A 9 22.13 16.41 5.25
N GLY A 10 21.56 16.76 4.11
CA GLY A 10 22.24 17.38 2.98
C GLY A 10 23.18 16.53 2.15
N THR A 11 22.69 16.12 0.99
CA THR A 11 23.45 16.32 -0.25
C THR A 11 22.44 16.64 -1.34
N GLN A 12 22.58 17.85 -1.91
CA GLN A 12 21.91 18.24 -3.15
C GLN A 12 22.36 17.26 -4.24
N ILE A 13 21.40 16.56 -4.82
CA ILE A 13 21.58 15.91 -6.11
C ILE A 13 20.66 16.63 -7.08
N GLN A 14 21.29 17.17 -8.11
CA GLN A 14 20.67 17.92 -9.20
C GLN A 14 19.57 17.11 -9.88
N ALA A 15 18.54 17.84 -10.33
CA ALA A 15 17.49 17.33 -11.19
C ALA A 15 18.11 16.71 -12.47
N GLY A 16 17.78 15.45 -12.70
CA GLY A 16 18.11 14.75 -13.92
C GLY A 16 17.63 13.31 -13.83
N ASP A 17 16.71 13.00 -14.70
CA ASP A 17 16.30 11.70 -15.19
C ASP A 17 14.94 11.16 -14.71
N SER A 18 14.02 11.34 -15.64
CA SER A 18 12.70 10.73 -15.76
C SER A 18 12.71 9.19 -15.98
N LEU A 19 13.62 8.48 -15.34
CA LEU A 19 13.82 7.03 -15.53
C LEU A 19 12.86 6.16 -14.69
N GLY A 20 12.12 6.73 -13.77
CA GLY A 20 11.25 5.96 -12.86
C GLY A 20 10.00 5.35 -13.53
N ALA A 21 9.43 6.01 -14.53
CA ALA A 21 8.17 5.57 -15.14
C ALA A 21 8.36 4.49 -16.23
N ALA A 22 9.50 4.48 -16.92
CA ALA A 22 9.76 3.53 -17.99
C ALA A 22 10.18 2.14 -17.50
N CYS A 23 10.83 2.04 -16.35
CA CYS A 23 11.30 0.76 -15.80
C CYS A 23 10.17 -0.10 -15.25
N TYR A 24 9.07 0.51 -14.81
CA TYR A 24 7.93 -0.20 -14.23
C TYR A 24 7.10 -1.00 -15.25
N LYS A 25 7.12 -0.59 -16.51
CA LYS A 25 6.39 -1.31 -17.60
C LYS A 25 7.02 -2.64 -18.01
N ARG A 26 8.28 -2.91 -17.65
CA ARG A 26 9.03 -4.11 -18.09
C ARG A 26 9.16 -5.21 -17.03
N LEU A 27 8.73 -5.00 -15.79
CA LEU A 27 8.96 -5.94 -14.68
C LEU A 27 7.71 -6.71 -14.23
N ILE A 28 6.71 -6.89 -15.10
CA ILE A 28 5.59 -7.78 -14.81
C ILE A 28 5.80 -9.10 -15.56
N PRO A 29 6.50 -10.09 -15.01
CA PRO A 29 6.37 -11.44 -15.49
C PRO A 29 4.99 -11.93 -15.07
N ALA A 30 4.27 -12.54 -15.99
CA ALA A 30 2.98 -13.18 -15.75
C ALA A 30 3.14 -14.32 -14.73
N ALA A 31 3.11 -14.00 -13.45
CA ALA A 31 2.85 -15.00 -12.43
C ALA A 31 1.38 -15.42 -12.60
N LYS A 32 1.14 -16.71 -12.83
CA LYS A 32 -0.21 -17.29 -12.94
C LYS A 32 -0.95 -17.13 -11.61
N ALA A 33 -1.50 -15.95 -11.36
CA ALA A 33 -2.49 -15.76 -10.33
C ALA A 33 -3.75 -16.49 -10.77
N LYS A 34 -4.28 -17.38 -9.96
CA LYS A 34 -5.60 -17.98 -10.19
C LYS A 34 -6.63 -16.85 -10.23
N ALA A 35 -7.19 -16.60 -11.42
CA ALA A 35 -8.24 -15.63 -11.61
C ALA A 35 -9.48 -16.08 -10.81
N VAL A 36 -9.84 -15.29 -9.81
CA VAL A 36 -11.15 -15.42 -9.15
C VAL A 36 -12.13 -14.62 -9.99
N ASN A 37 -13.07 -15.32 -10.63
CA ASN A 37 -14.15 -14.74 -11.41
C ASN A 37 -15.03 -13.86 -10.53
N HIS A 38 -14.87 -12.54 -10.63
CA HIS A 38 -15.83 -11.58 -10.12
C HIS A 38 -16.63 -11.00 -11.29
N THR A 39 -17.94 -10.88 -11.11
CA THR A 39 -18.96 -10.32 -12.01
C THR A 39 -18.73 -8.85 -12.43
N ARG A 40 -17.58 -8.26 -12.14
CA ARG A 40 -17.14 -6.93 -12.58
C ARG A 40 -15.76 -7.08 -13.18
N ASP A 41 -15.63 -6.69 -14.42
CA ASP A 41 -14.35 -6.66 -15.14
C ASP A 41 -13.48 -5.50 -14.61
N ILE A 42 -12.95 -5.69 -13.39
CA ILE A 42 -12.01 -4.76 -12.80
C ILE A 42 -10.62 -5.31 -13.12
N PRO A 43 -9.74 -4.56 -13.80
CA PRO A 43 -8.38 -5.00 -14.09
C PRO A 43 -7.55 -5.03 -12.80
N GLN A 44 -7.62 -6.15 -12.09
CA GLN A 44 -6.96 -6.35 -10.81
C GLN A 44 -6.42 -7.76 -10.65
N THR A 45 -5.37 -7.89 -9.87
CA THR A 45 -4.77 -9.15 -9.45
C THR A 45 -4.68 -9.21 -7.94
N PHE A 46 -4.77 -10.42 -7.40
CA PHE A 46 -4.55 -10.70 -5.98
C PHE A 46 -3.36 -11.63 -5.85
N TRP A 47 -2.44 -11.25 -4.97
CA TRP A 47 -1.36 -12.11 -4.54
C TRP A 47 -1.63 -12.59 -3.13
N ARG A 48 -1.55 -13.89 -2.90
CA ARG A 48 -1.64 -14.59 -1.63
C ARG A 48 -0.70 -15.79 -1.66
N ASP A 49 -0.16 -16.15 -0.51
CA ASP A 49 0.67 -17.35 -0.34
C ASP A 49 0.35 -18.00 1.01
N ASP A 50 0.10 -19.31 1.01
CA ASP A 50 -0.32 -20.05 2.21
C ASP A 50 0.77 -20.05 3.30
N ARG A 51 2.03 -19.80 2.94
CA ARG A 51 3.14 -19.63 3.89
C ARG A 51 3.12 -18.29 4.61
N LEU A 52 2.39 -17.29 4.08
CA LEU A 52 2.24 -15.95 4.63
C LEU A 52 0.75 -15.58 4.70
N PRO A 53 -0.08 -16.32 5.45
CA PRO A 53 -1.54 -16.14 5.46
C PRO A 53 -1.99 -14.78 6.02
N TRP A 54 -1.08 -14.06 6.67
CA TRP A 54 -1.29 -12.74 7.25
C TRP A 54 -1.08 -11.58 6.24
N LEU A 55 -0.71 -11.89 4.98
CA LEU A 55 -0.34 -10.92 3.95
C LEU A 55 -1.13 -11.15 2.66
N GLU A 56 -1.74 -10.10 2.15
CA GLU A 56 -2.35 -10.08 0.82
C GLU A 56 -1.94 -8.80 0.08
N LEU A 57 -1.73 -8.89 -1.23
CA LEU A 57 -1.57 -7.72 -2.10
C LEU A 57 -2.68 -7.74 -3.16
N ARG A 58 -3.38 -6.62 -3.32
CA ARG A 58 -4.22 -6.33 -4.47
C ARG A 58 -3.54 -5.27 -5.33
N SER A 59 -3.37 -5.58 -6.61
CA SER A 59 -2.90 -4.64 -7.62
C SER A 59 -4.04 -4.34 -8.58
N THR A 60 -4.34 -3.06 -8.79
CA THR A 60 -5.43 -2.60 -9.66
C THR A 60 -4.86 -1.63 -10.69
N TRP A 61 -5.23 -1.82 -11.96
CA TRP A 61 -4.66 -1.07 -13.07
C TRP A 61 -5.73 -0.32 -13.83
N ARG A 62 -5.53 0.99 -14.06
CA ARG A 62 -6.36 1.89 -14.87
C ARG A 62 -7.87 1.73 -14.63
N SER A 63 -8.26 1.50 -13.38
CA SER A 63 -9.64 1.27 -12.98
C SER A 63 -10.36 2.58 -12.66
N ARG A 64 -11.61 2.68 -13.11
CA ARG A 64 -12.58 3.72 -12.70
C ARG A 64 -13.54 3.23 -11.64
N GLN A 65 -13.33 2.01 -11.11
CA GLN A 65 -14.24 1.42 -10.12
C GLN A 65 -14.31 2.30 -8.86
N ALA A 66 -15.51 2.72 -8.54
CA ALA A 66 -15.84 3.35 -7.26
C ALA A 66 -16.30 2.29 -6.25
N TYR A 67 -15.97 2.50 -5.00
CA TYR A 67 -16.32 1.62 -3.89
C TYR A 67 -17.26 2.35 -2.92
N LYS A 68 -18.28 1.64 -2.46
CA LYS A 68 -19.11 2.10 -1.35
C LYS A 68 -18.27 2.11 -0.07
N ARG A 69 -18.70 2.93 0.90
CA ARG A 69 -18.10 2.94 2.24
C ARG A 69 -18.17 1.55 2.85
N HIS A 70 -17.05 1.05 3.31
CA HIS A 70 -16.89 -0.29 3.90
C HIS A 70 -15.77 -0.26 4.95
N SER A 71 -15.59 -1.37 5.65
CA SER A 71 -14.48 -1.61 6.57
C SER A 71 -14.06 -3.09 6.50
N HIS A 72 -12.86 -3.40 6.96
CA HIS A 72 -12.33 -4.75 7.05
C HIS A 72 -11.36 -4.86 8.23
N PRO A 73 -11.10 -6.08 8.74
CA PRO A 73 -10.30 -6.27 9.95
C PRO A 73 -8.79 -6.06 9.77
N GLN A 74 -8.30 -6.05 8.54
CA GLN A 74 -6.88 -5.88 8.23
C GLN A 74 -6.45 -4.42 8.33
N LEU A 75 -5.18 -4.20 8.72
CA LEU A 75 -4.48 -2.96 8.42
C LEU A 75 -4.25 -2.91 6.91
N SER A 76 -4.55 -1.77 6.29
CA SER A 76 -4.27 -1.60 4.86
C SER A 76 -3.28 -0.46 4.62
N VAL A 77 -2.34 -0.72 3.71
CA VAL A 77 -1.42 0.30 3.19
C VAL A 77 -1.59 0.36 1.67
N GLY A 78 -2.09 1.49 1.19
CA GLY A 78 -2.32 1.74 -0.23
C GLY A 78 -1.23 2.62 -0.82
N ALA A 79 -0.83 2.34 -2.07
CA ALA A 79 0.13 3.13 -2.85
C ALA A 79 -0.48 3.53 -4.19
N ILE A 80 -0.53 4.82 -4.49
CA ILE A 80 -1.02 5.31 -5.77
C ILE A 80 0.12 5.29 -6.79
N ILE A 81 -0.13 4.61 -7.91
CA ILE A 81 0.84 4.45 -9.00
C ILE A 81 0.55 5.41 -10.15
N GLU A 82 -0.73 5.54 -10.53
CA GLU A 82 -1.19 6.43 -11.59
C GLU A 82 -2.56 7.01 -11.25
N GLY A 83 -2.83 8.23 -11.73
CA GLY A 83 -4.10 8.92 -11.51
C GLY A 83 -4.27 9.41 -10.08
N GLU A 84 -5.46 9.92 -9.78
CA GLU A 84 -5.76 10.53 -8.50
C GLU A 84 -6.93 9.81 -7.81
N THR A 85 -6.90 9.80 -6.48
CA THR A 85 -7.88 9.11 -5.65
C THR A 85 -8.38 10.05 -4.57
N ARG A 86 -9.71 10.14 -4.43
CA ARG A 86 -10.36 10.70 -3.27
C ARG A 86 -10.61 9.58 -2.27
N CYS A 87 -9.93 9.61 -1.14
CA CYS A 87 -10.09 8.65 -0.06
C CYS A 87 -10.80 9.32 1.14
N LEU A 88 -11.97 8.81 1.51
CA LEU A 88 -12.63 9.14 2.76
C LEU A 88 -12.27 8.05 3.78
N CYS A 89 -11.60 8.41 4.86
CA CYS A 89 -11.19 7.49 5.91
C CYS A 89 -11.46 8.10 7.28
N ALA A 90 -12.15 7.37 8.16
CA ALA A 90 -12.50 7.79 9.51
C ALA A 90 -13.15 9.19 9.58
N GLY A 91 -13.94 9.58 8.56
CA GLY A 91 -14.63 10.86 8.48
C GLY A 91 -13.81 12.00 7.88
N GLN A 92 -12.54 11.79 7.56
CA GLN A 92 -11.67 12.78 6.90
C GLN A 92 -11.45 12.43 5.43
N GLU A 93 -11.33 13.45 4.59
CA GLU A 93 -11.07 13.32 3.16
C GLU A 93 -9.59 13.58 2.84
N TYR A 94 -9.02 12.71 2.03
CA TYR A 94 -7.65 12.79 1.55
C TYR A 94 -7.64 12.73 0.02
N LEU A 95 -6.92 13.66 -0.61
CA LEU A 95 -6.62 13.60 -2.04
C LEU A 95 -5.25 12.98 -2.22
N LEU A 96 -5.23 11.83 -2.87
CA LEU A 96 -4.04 11.03 -3.13
C LEU A 96 -3.62 11.18 -4.59
N GLN A 97 -2.32 11.30 -4.81
CA GLN A 97 -1.68 11.38 -6.11
C GLN A 97 -0.57 10.32 -6.27
N PRO A 98 -0.02 10.12 -7.46
CA PRO A 98 1.09 9.17 -7.65
C PRO A 98 2.27 9.48 -6.70
N GLY A 99 2.75 8.43 -6.02
CA GLY A 99 3.79 8.54 -5.00
C GLY A 99 3.26 8.66 -3.57
N ASP A 100 1.96 8.88 -3.37
CA ASP A 100 1.36 8.91 -2.05
C ASP A 100 1.07 7.50 -1.52
N LEU A 101 1.22 7.33 -0.21
CA LEU A 101 0.73 6.18 0.55
C LEU A 101 -0.45 6.59 1.43
N ILE A 102 -1.37 5.66 1.65
CA ILE A 102 -2.48 5.79 2.59
C ILE A 102 -2.50 4.62 3.55
N VAL A 103 -2.53 4.89 4.85
CA VAL A 103 -2.67 3.89 5.91
C VAL A 103 -4.12 3.90 6.40
N ILE A 104 -4.80 2.77 6.30
CA ILE A 104 -6.19 2.60 6.74
C ILE A 104 -6.18 1.62 7.91
N PRO A 105 -6.50 2.07 9.12
CA PRO A 105 -6.54 1.22 10.31
C PRO A 105 -7.55 0.07 10.19
N PRO A 106 -7.33 -1.04 10.92
CA PRO A 106 -8.33 -2.10 11.04
C PRO A 106 -9.69 -1.52 11.45
N HIS A 107 -10.75 -2.02 10.81
CA HIS A 107 -12.15 -1.62 11.04
C HIS A 107 -12.49 -0.14 10.78
N ALA A 108 -11.56 0.69 10.32
CA ALA A 108 -11.86 2.07 9.96
C ALA A 108 -12.78 2.13 8.74
N PRO A 109 -13.95 2.79 8.84
CA PRO A 109 -14.83 2.96 7.70
C PRO A 109 -14.18 3.86 6.65
N HIS A 110 -14.10 3.38 5.41
CA HIS A 110 -13.43 4.10 4.33
C HIS A 110 -14.05 3.84 2.96
N SER A 111 -13.74 4.72 2.02
CA SER A 111 -13.96 4.53 0.59
C SER A 111 -12.91 5.30 -0.18
N CYS A 112 -12.25 4.66 -1.16
CA CYS A 112 -11.24 5.29 -2.00
C CYS A 112 -11.69 5.22 -3.45
N ASN A 113 -12.00 6.37 -4.03
CA ASN A 113 -12.65 6.47 -5.33
C ASN A 113 -11.81 7.29 -6.32
N PRO A 114 -11.89 6.99 -7.63
CA PRO A 114 -11.20 7.80 -8.63
C PRO A 114 -11.69 9.24 -8.59
N LEU A 115 -10.77 10.19 -8.71
CA LEU A 115 -11.11 11.59 -8.81
C LEU A 115 -11.62 11.89 -10.23
N HIS A 116 -12.72 12.64 -10.33
CA HIS A 116 -13.34 13.03 -11.61
C HIS A 116 -13.60 11.86 -12.58
N ASP A 117 -13.90 10.66 -12.05
CA ASP A 117 -14.09 9.45 -12.86
C ASP A 117 -12.91 9.12 -13.80
N ARG A 118 -11.69 9.58 -13.46
CA ARG A 118 -10.47 9.28 -14.21
C ARG A 118 -9.89 7.95 -13.77
N PRO A 119 -9.35 7.13 -14.68
CA PRO A 119 -8.76 5.86 -14.32
C PRO A 119 -7.53 6.05 -13.41
N ARG A 120 -7.37 5.15 -12.45
CA ARG A 120 -6.22 5.11 -11.55
C ARG A 120 -5.63 3.71 -11.43
N SER A 121 -4.34 3.64 -11.12
CA SER A 121 -3.62 2.41 -10.80
C SER A 121 -3.08 2.51 -9.38
N TYR A 122 -3.22 1.44 -8.60
CA TYR A 122 -2.77 1.40 -7.22
C TYR A 122 -2.48 -0.01 -6.75
N HIS A 123 -1.65 -0.11 -5.73
CA HIS A 123 -1.44 -1.30 -4.94
C HIS A 123 -2.09 -1.13 -3.56
N MET A 124 -2.61 -2.23 -3.00
CA MET A 124 -3.12 -2.26 -1.64
C MET A 124 -2.59 -3.51 -0.94
N LEU A 125 -1.75 -3.33 0.07
CA LEU A 125 -1.36 -4.37 1.02
C LEU A 125 -2.42 -4.48 2.10
N TYR A 126 -2.79 -5.73 2.44
CA TYR A 126 -3.63 -6.07 3.58
C TYR A 126 -2.79 -6.91 4.53
N LEU A 127 -2.68 -6.45 5.76
CA LEU A 127 -1.88 -7.07 6.82
C LEU A 127 -2.79 -7.50 7.96
N ASP A 128 -2.64 -8.73 8.43
CA ASP A 128 -3.36 -9.19 9.62
C ASP A 128 -3.00 -8.33 10.84
N ALA A 129 -4.01 -7.91 11.59
CA ALA A 129 -3.82 -7.02 12.73
C ALA A 129 -3.03 -7.68 13.86
N THR A 130 -3.15 -9.00 14.03
CA THR A 130 -2.39 -9.76 15.03
C THR A 130 -0.91 -9.80 14.68
N TRP A 131 -0.61 -10.07 13.42
CA TRP A 131 0.77 -10.00 12.93
C TRP A 131 1.37 -8.61 13.12
N CYS A 132 0.64 -7.54 12.74
CA CYS A 132 1.10 -6.16 12.93
C CYS A 132 1.40 -5.84 14.40
N ARG A 133 0.56 -6.28 15.34
CA ARG A 133 0.81 -6.10 16.77
C ARG A 133 2.07 -6.81 17.25
N ALA A 134 2.33 -8.01 16.73
CA ALA A 134 3.54 -8.77 17.07
C ALA A 134 4.83 -8.05 16.64
N GLN A 135 4.76 -7.21 15.57
CA GLN A 135 5.88 -6.37 15.14
C GLN A 135 6.04 -5.09 15.97
N ARG A 136 5.04 -4.73 16.77
CA ARG A 136 4.96 -3.46 17.52
C ARG A 136 4.66 -3.72 19.01
N PRO A 137 5.63 -4.26 19.77
CA PRO A 137 5.45 -4.55 21.19
C PRO A 137 5.26 -3.28 22.05
N ASP A 138 5.55 -2.11 21.49
CA ASP A 138 5.31 -0.80 22.09
C ASP A 138 3.82 -0.40 22.09
N ILE A 139 2.97 -1.05 21.29
CA ILE A 139 1.52 -0.82 21.27
C ILE A 139 0.87 -1.63 22.40
N PRO A 140 0.20 -0.99 23.38
CA PRO A 140 -0.44 -1.70 24.48
C PRO A 140 -1.46 -2.74 23.99
N PRO A 141 -1.64 -3.86 24.71
CA PRO A 141 -2.71 -4.81 24.43
C PRO A 141 -4.08 -4.12 24.38
N GLY A 142 -4.86 -4.42 23.34
CA GLY A 142 -6.18 -3.82 23.14
C GLY A 142 -6.20 -2.43 22.49
N ALA A 143 -5.07 -1.74 22.40
CA ALA A 143 -5.00 -0.48 21.68
C ALA A 143 -5.19 -0.68 20.16
N SER A 144 -5.81 0.28 19.50
CA SER A 144 -5.97 0.26 18.05
C SER A 144 -4.64 0.52 17.32
N ILE A 145 -4.41 -0.20 16.25
CA ILE A 145 -3.32 0.12 15.32
C ILE A 145 -3.80 1.33 14.50
N THR A 146 -3.20 2.48 14.73
CA THR A 146 -3.56 3.73 14.05
C THR A 146 -2.32 4.41 13.51
N SER A 147 -2.50 5.25 12.50
CA SER A 147 -1.48 6.19 12.05
C SER A 147 -1.91 7.60 12.40
N PRO A 148 -1.06 8.42 13.05
CA PRO A 148 -1.38 9.81 13.30
C PRO A 148 -1.51 10.62 12.00
N GLN A 149 -0.88 10.16 10.94
CA GLN A 149 -0.96 10.70 9.59
C GLN A 149 -1.32 9.58 8.63
N PRO A 150 -2.60 9.39 8.29
CA PRO A 150 -3.01 8.37 7.33
C PRO A 150 -2.41 8.56 5.94
N LEU A 151 -2.31 9.80 5.47
CA LEU A 151 -1.67 10.15 4.19
C LEU A 151 -0.19 10.44 4.41
N LEU A 152 0.67 9.67 3.73
CA LEU A 152 2.12 9.79 3.78
C LEU A 152 2.66 10.19 2.41
N ARG A 153 3.42 11.29 2.38
CA ARG A 153 4.13 11.82 1.21
C ARG A 153 5.62 11.72 1.44
N ASP A 154 6.11 10.49 1.38
CA ASP A 154 7.50 10.13 1.69
C ASP A 154 8.05 9.24 0.58
N SER A 155 8.93 9.79 -0.26
CA SER A 155 9.48 9.07 -1.39
C SER A 155 10.33 7.85 -1.00
N PRO A 156 11.19 7.88 0.03
CA PRO A 156 11.85 6.70 0.56
C PRO A 156 10.89 5.60 1.02
N LEU A 157 9.82 5.95 1.74
CA LEU A 157 8.82 5.00 2.20
C LEU A 157 8.03 4.40 1.03
N PHE A 158 7.67 5.22 0.04
CA PHE A 158 7.04 4.74 -1.19
C PHE A 158 7.95 3.78 -1.95
N ALA A 159 9.26 4.08 -2.06
CA ALA A 159 10.23 3.18 -2.67
C ALA A 159 10.35 1.85 -1.90
N SER A 160 10.33 1.88 -0.57
CA SER A 160 10.32 0.68 0.28
C SER A 160 9.06 -0.16 0.05
N PHE A 161 7.89 0.47 -0.05
CA PHE A 161 6.64 -0.20 -0.41
C PHE A 161 6.75 -0.90 -1.79
N GLN A 162 7.31 -0.22 -2.79
CA GLN A 162 7.51 -0.81 -4.12
C GLN A 162 8.48 -2.00 -4.08
N GLN A 163 9.52 -1.96 -3.23
CA GLN A 163 10.42 -3.10 -3.04
C GLN A 163 9.68 -4.32 -2.46
N VAL A 164 8.77 -4.10 -1.49
CA VAL A 164 7.91 -5.17 -0.96
C VAL A 164 7.08 -5.80 -2.08
N VAL A 165 6.40 -4.98 -2.88
CA VAL A 165 5.62 -5.47 -4.04
C VAL A 165 6.50 -6.25 -5.02
N ALA A 166 7.72 -5.79 -5.28
CA ALA A 166 8.66 -6.48 -6.16
C ALA A 166 9.11 -7.83 -5.58
N LEU A 167 9.35 -7.93 -4.27
CA LEU A 167 9.67 -9.19 -3.60
C LEU A 167 8.53 -10.19 -3.69
N MET A 168 7.28 -9.74 -3.46
CA MET A 168 6.08 -10.57 -3.61
C MET A 168 5.96 -11.13 -5.03
N ASN A 169 6.12 -10.30 -6.03
CA ASN A 169 6.02 -10.68 -7.44
C ASN A 169 7.12 -11.66 -7.89
N ARG A 170 8.29 -11.63 -7.24
CA ARG A 170 9.39 -12.56 -7.52
C ARG A 170 9.34 -13.83 -6.69
N GLY A 171 8.47 -13.91 -5.68
CA GLY A 171 8.38 -15.05 -4.78
C GLY A 171 9.51 -15.11 -3.74
N SER A 172 10.18 -13.99 -3.46
CA SER A 172 11.24 -13.90 -2.44
C SER A 172 10.64 -13.74 -1.04
N LEU A 173 9.97 -14.79 -0.55
CA LEU A 173 9.10 -14.71 0.62
C LEU A 173 9.84 -14.54 1.94
N GLU A 174 11.04 -15.10 2.06
CA GLU A 174 11.84 -15.05 3.29
C GLU A 174 12.25 -13.62 3.69
N GLN A 175 12.27 -12.69 2.73
CA GLN A 175 12.63 -11.29 2.99
C GLN A 175 11.44 -10.43 3.40
N LEU A 176 10.21 -10.88 3.13
CA LEU A 176 9.00 -10.07 3.30
C LEU A 176 8.72 -9.68 4.77
N PRO A 177 8.82 -10.58 5.78
CA PRO A 177 8.54 -10.22 7.15
C PRO A 177 9.42 -9.07 7.65
N ALA A 178 10.73 -9.16 7.41
CA ALA A 178 11.69 -8.14 7.84
C ALA A 178 11.46 -6.80 7.12
N ARG A 179 11.15 -6.84 5.82
CA ARG A 179 10.90 -5.63 5.03
C ARG A 179 9.59 -4.95 5.42
N LEU A 180 8.54 -5.72 5.69
CA LEU A 180 7.25 -5.19 6.12
C LEU A 180 7.30 -4.62 7.54
N ALA A 181 8.11 -5.20 8.43
CA ALA A 181 8.32 -4.65 9.77
C ALA A 181 9.09 -3.31 9.78
N GLN A 182 9.78 -2.98 8.69
CA GLN A 182 10.49 -1.71 8.49
C GLN A 182 9.65 -0.66 7.75
N LEU A 183 8.56 -1.08 7.14
CA LEU A 183 7.61 -0.20 6.44
C LEU A 183 6.67 0.49 7.43
#